data_f2bf3d8755812666d32e56a12c611895
#
_entry.id   f2bf3d8755812666d32e56a12c611895
#
_cell.length_a   1.000
_cell.length_b   1.000
_cell.length_c   1.000
_cell.angle_alpha   90.00
_cell.angle_beta   90.00
_cell.angle_gamma   90.00
#
_symmetry.space_group_name_H-M   'P 1'
#
loop_
_entity.id
_entity.type
_entity.pdbx_description
1 polymer ?
#
loop_
_entity_poly.entity_id
_entity_poly.type
_entity_poly.pdbx_seq_one_letter_code
_entity_poly.pdbx_strand_id
1 'polypeptide(L)'
;MRTSVLAVSMLLSVGACNSRDTAPTRVAPTEPDKLSASIPAPAVPQTSKWALDPENSSAEFVCRHVLSKVRGMFAQPSGTVMLDEATPANSKIIATIDVNSITTGVEERDTHLKSPDFFDVANYPAIAFVSTGVSRSSDTSYSVTGSLTMHGVTRSVTLAVTASPPFNHAGGIRRGIEATTTVNRKDFGLRWEFPGEGAGVVVGDNVQITINAELVLQPEPSKGG
;
A
#
# COMPACT_ATOMS: atom_id res chain seq x y z
N MET A 1 39.35 44.10 -29.76
CA MET A 1 40.54 43.23 -29.71
C MET A 1 39.98 41.81 -29.85
N ARG A 2 39.90 41.29 -31.07
CA ARG A 2 40.85 40.43 -31.83
C ARG A 2 41.10 39.14 -31.06
N THR A 3 40.40 38.09 -31.61
CA THR A 3 40.91 36.93 -32.41
C THR A 3 41.34 35.78 -31.53
N SER A 4 41.00 34.51 -31.78
CA SER A 4 41.31 33.74 -32.97
C SER A 4 40.50 32.41 -33.02
N VAL A 5 40.10 32.08 -34.22
CA VAL A 5 39.62 30.80 -34.71
C VAL A 5 40.83 29.88 -34.97
N LEU A 6 40.76 28.63 -34.61
CA LEU A 6 41.65 27.59 -35.17
C LEU A 6 40.82 26.41 -35.64
N ALA A 7 40.71 26.33 -36.96
CA ALA A 7 40.27 25.16 -37.71
C ALA A 7 41.49 24.25 -37.92
N VAL A 8 41.32 22.95 -37.66
CA VAL A 8 42.25 21.91 -38.15
C VAL A 8 41.51 20.96 -39.03
N SER A 9 41.73 21.13 -40.32
CA SER A 9 41.47 20.12 -41.35
C SER A 9 42.53 19.04 -41.29
N MET A 10 42.15 17.77 -41.36
CA MET A 10 43.09 16.69 -41.69
C MET A 10 42.41 15.62 -42.53
N LEU A 11 43.01 15.46 -43.69
CA LEU A 11 42.88 14.70 -44.90
C LEU A 11 42.30 13.28 -44.76
N LEU A 12 41.56 12.96 -45.84
CA LEU A 12 41.21 11.62 -46.33
C LEU A 12 42.43 10.73 -46.53
N SER A 13 42.31 9.49 -46.14
CA SER A 13 42.99 8.36 -46.78
C SER A 13 41.98 7.27 -47.09
N VAL A 14 41.81 7.06 -48.40
CA VAL A 14 41.03 5.97 -48.97
C VAL A 14 41.84 4.70 -48.87
N GLY A 15 41.37 3.72 -48.11
CA GLY A 15 41.84 2.38 -48.08
C GLY A 15 40.73 1.43 -48.51
N ALA A 16 40.79 1.01 -49.76
CA ALA A 16 39.95 -0.09 -50.25
C ALA A 16 40.40 -1.42 -49.72
N CYS A 17 39.51 -2.14 -49.03
CA CYS A 17 39.72 -3.57 -48.77
C CYS A 17 38.38 -4.31 -48.75
N ASN A 18 38.17 -4.97 -49.81
CA ASN A 18 37.56 -6.26 -50.10
C ASN A 18 36.35 -6.73 -49.24
N SER A 19 35.24 -6.74 -49.90
CA SER A 19 33.99 -7.37 -49.55
C SER A 19 34.18 -8.87 -49.32
N ARG A 20 33.83 -9.33 -48.11
CA ARG A 20 33.29 -10.68 -47.90
C ARG A 20 31.91 -10.53 -47.31
N ASP A 21 30.93 -10.81 -48.18
CA ASP A 21 29.57 -11.04 -47.83
C ASP A 21 29.50 -12.18 -46.77
N THR A 22 29.26 -11.84 -45.52
CA THR A 22 28.68 -12.74 -44.55
C THR A 22 27.28 -12.28 -44.29
N ALA A 23 26.32 -12.99 -44.86
CA ALA A 23 24.90 -12.81 -44.61
C ALA A 23 24.63 -12.86 -43.08
N PRO A 24 23.79 -11.99 -42.53
CA PRO A 24 23.40 -12.06 -41.14
C PRO A 24 22.63 -13.36 -40.90
N THR A 25 23.19 -14.23 -40.05
CA THR A 25 22.49 -15.41 -39.54
C THR A 25 21.23 -14.94 -38.87
N ARG A 26 20.08 -15.23 -39.49
CA ARG A 26 18.75 -14.99 -38.93
C ARG A 26 18.61 -15.85 -37.69
N VAL A 27 18.78 -15.25 -36.51
CA VAL A 27 18.42 -15.87 -35.23
C VAL A 27 16.93 -16.11 -35.29
N ALA A 28 16.51 -17.37 -35.28
CA ALA A 28 15.13 -17.77 -35.15
C ALA A 28 14.55 -17.17 -33.85
N PRO A 29 13.28 -16.72 -33.84
CA PRO A 29 12.64 -16.30 -32.61
C PRO A 29 12.67 -17.48 -31.65
N THR A 30 13.32 -17.31 -30.51
CA THR A 30 13.23 -18.23 -29.39
C THR A 30 11.76 -18.27 -28.98
N GLU A 31 11.13 -19.43 -29.05
CA GLU A 31 9.81 -19.65 -28.52
C GLU A 31 9.77 -19.16 -27.06
N PRO A 32 8.71 -18.43 -26.62
CA PRO A 32 8.59 -18.04 -25.23
C PRO A 32 8.56 -19.32 -24.38
N ASP A 33 9.46 -19.33 -23.44
CA ASP A 33 9.69 -20.40 -22.48
C ASP A 33 8.36 -20.88 -21.87
N LYS A 34 7.99 -22.13 -22.14
CA LYS A 34 6.76 -22.80 -21.62
C LYS A 34 6.87 -23.11 -20.11
N LEU A 35 7.69 -22.38 -19.35
CA LEU A 35 7.88 -22.61 -17.92
C LEU A 35 7.01 -21.72 -17.03
N SER A 36 5.90 -21.21 -17.52
CA SER A 36 4.87 -20.69 -16.63
C SER A 36 3.82 -21.76 -16.37
N ALA A 37 4.23 -22.85 -15.77
CA ALA A 37 3.29 -23.74 -15.08
C ALA A 37 2.74 -22.94 -13.89
N SER A 38 1.55 -22.36 -14.03
CA SER A 38 0.84 -21.72 -12.93
C SER A 38 0.69 -22.75 -11.81
N ILE A 39 1.38 -22.52 -10.68
CA ILE A 39 1.14 -23.31 -9.47
C ILE A 39 -0.32 -23.13 -9.14
N PRO A 40 -1.14 -24.21 -9.09
CA PRO A 40 -2.55 -24.07 -8.78
C PRO A 40 -2.71 -23.44 -7.41
N ALA A 41 -3.58 -22.45 -7.30
CA ALA A 41 -3.90 -21.83 -6.02
C ALA A 41 -4.41 -22.89 -5.04
N PRO A 42 -4.00 -22.83 -3.76
CA PRO A 42 -4.50 -23.79 -2.79
C PRO A 42 -6.01 -23.68 -2.62
N ALA A 43 -6.67 -24.80 -2.33
CA ALA A 43 -8.10 -24.82 -2.05
C ALA A 43 -8.37 -24.08 -0.72
N VAL A 44 -9.23 -23.07 -0.79
CA VAL A 44 -9.69 -22.30 0.37
C VAL A 44 -11.20 -22.54 0.51
N PRO A 45 -11.73 -22.75 1.74
CA PRO A 45 -13.17 -22.84 1.97
C PRO A 45 -13.91 -21.61 1.44
N GLN A 46 -15.13 -21.75 0.96
CA GLN A 46 -15.95 -20.65 0.47
C GLN A 46 -16.17 -19.57 1.54
N THR A 47 -16.35 -19.98 2.81
CA THR A 47 -16.32 -19.08 3.96
C THR A 47 -15.07 -19.39 4.76
N SER A 48 -14.22 -18.41 4.95
CA SER A 48 -12.91 -18.58 5.57
C SER A 48 -12.57 -17.43 6.52
N LYS A 49 -11.86 -17.78 7.60
CA LYS A 49 -11.35 -16.80 8.56
C LYS A 49 -9.87 -16.57 8.32
N TRP A 50 -9.51 -15.31 8.23
CA TRP A 50 -8.14 -14.86 8.05
C TRP A 50 -7.73 -13.95 9.19
N ALA A 51 -6.47 -14.03 9.61
CA ALA A 51 -5.87 -13.06 10.52
C ALA A 51 -4.86 -12.23 9.76
N LEU A 52 -4.76 -10.93 10.09
CA LEU A 52 -3.65 -10.10 9.64
C LEU A 52 -2.36 -10.61 10.30
N ASP A 53 -1.30 -10.72 9.51
CA ASP A 53 0.05 -10.96 9.99
C ASP A 53 0.68 -9.61 10.36
N PRO A 54 0.87 -9.28 11.66
CA PRO A 54 1.35 -7.96 12.06
C PRO A 54 2.79 -7.67 11.60
N GLU A 55 3.62 -8.70 11.45
CA GLU A 55 5.02 -8.55 11.06
C GLU A 55 5.17 -8.18 9.58
N ASN A 56 4.19 -8.62 8.76
CA ASN A 56 4.17 -8.39 7.32
C ASN A 56 3.06 -7.40 6.91
N SER A 57 2.63 -6.53 7.82
CA SER A 57 1.58 -5.56 7.55
C SER A 57 1.94 -4.17 8.04
N SER A 58 1.49 -3.16 7.30
CA SER A 58 1.66 -1.74 7.64
C SER A 58 0.46 -0.92 7.17
N ALA A 59 0.22 0.20 7.84
CA ALA A 59 -0.69 1.24 7.36
C ALA A 59 0.11 2.51 7.10
N GLU A 60 0.33 2.82 5.84
CA GLU A 60 1.10 3.97 5.40
C GLU A 60 0.20 5.18 5.17
N PHE A 61 0.73 6.37 5.38
CA PHE A 61 0.02 7.59 5.03
C PHE A 61 0.92 8.61 4.34
N VAL A 62 0.29 9.43 3.49
CA VAL A 62 0.95 10.56 2.82
C VAL A 62 0.11 11.81 3.04
N CYS A 63 0.73 12.82 3.63
CA CYS A 63 0.13 14.13 3.84
C CYS A 63 0.96 15.22 3.16
N ARG A 64 0.30 16.23 2.58
CA ARG A 64 1.00 17.42 2.06
C ARG A 64 1.53 18.25 3.22
N HIS A 65 2.78 18.74 3.08
CA HIS A 65 3.40 19.64 4.03
C HIS A 65 4.14 20.75 3.28
N VAL A 66 3.65 21.97 3.38
CA VAL A 66 4.19 23.16 2.69
C VAL A 66 4.41 22.88 1.19
N LEU A 67 5.64 22.64 0.77
CA LEU A 67 6.07 22.38 -0.61
C LEU A 67 6.37 20.89 -0.87
N SER A 68 6.31 20.05 0.16
CA SER A 68 6.68 18.64 0.11
C SER A 68 5.53 17.72 0.54
N LYS A 69 5.80 16.43 0.60
CA LYS A 69 4.91 15.42 1.18
C LYS A 69 5.62 14.75 2.34
N VAL A 70 4.97 14.70 3.49
CA VAL A 70 5.37 13.85 4.60
C VAL A 70 4.78 12.47 4.36
N ARG A 71 5.61 11.46 4.49
CA ARG A 71 5.24 10.04 4.53
C ARG A 71 5.43 9.54 5.94
N GLY A 72 4.52 8.71 6.38
CA GLY A 72 4.65 8.02 7.65
C GLY A 72 3.89 6.70 7.59
N MET A 73 4.03 5.92 8.65
CA MET A 73 3.36 4.64 8.77
C MET A 73 3.02 4.33 10.23
N PHE A 74 2.05 3.47 10.38
CA PHE A 74 1.77 2.73 11.61
C PHE A 74 2.21 1.30 11.38
N ALA A 75 2.97 0.75 12.32
CA ALA A 75 3.43 -0.62 12.27
C ALA A 75 2.40 -1.60 12.84
N GLN A 76 2.51 -2.85 12.42
CA GLN A 76 1.84 -3.99 13.03
C GLN A 76 0.31 -3.84 13.20
N PRO A 77 -0.45 -3.45 12.16
CA PRO A 77 -1.89 -3.50 12.24
C PRO A 77 -2.34 -4.94 12.51
N SER A 78 -3.37 -5.09 13.32
CA SER A 78 -3.96 -6.37 13.67
C SER A 78 -5.42 -6.44 13.24
N GLY A 79 -5.96 -7.66 13.09
CA GLY A 79 -7.35 -7.79 12.71
C GLY A 79 -7.73 -9.15 12.17
N THR A 80 -9.00 -9.27 11.83
CA THR A 80 -9.57 -10.49 11.25
C THR A 80 -10.47 -10.16 10.05
N VAL A 81 -10.45 -11.06 9.08
CA VAL A 81 -11.33 -11.04 7.92
C VAL A 81 -12.11 -12.36 7.89
N MET A 82 -13.42 -12.27 8.01
CA MET A 82 -14.34 -13.37 7.67
C MET A 82 -14.73 -13.16 6.22
N LEU A 83 -14.17 -13.95 5.33
CA LEU A 83 -14.39 -13.84 3.88
C LEU A 83 -15.40 -14.86 3.41
N ASP A 84 -16.42 -14.42 2.69
CA ASP A 84 -17.34 -15.25 1.93
C ASP A 84 -17.08 -15.02 0.43
N GLU A 85 -16.38 -15.96 -0.20
CA GLU A 85 -15.99 -15.83 -1.62
C GLU A 85 -17.20 -15.91 -2.55
N ALA A 86 -18.26 -16.64 -2.16
CA ALA A 86 -19.46 -16.80 -2.95
C ALA A 86 -20.37 -15.56 -2.85
N THR A 87 -20.46 -14.98 -1.66
CA THR A 87 -21.30 -13.82 -1.38
C THR A 87 -20.50 -12.77 -0.60
N PRO A 88 -19.64 -11.99 -1.26
CA PRO A 88 -18.76 -11.02 -0.60
C PRO A 88 -19.46 -10.05 0.34
N ALA A 89 -20.74 -9.75 0.11
CA ALA A 89 -21.56 -8.91 0.99
C ALA A 89 -21.70 -9.48 2.42
N ASN A 90 -21.50 -10.77 2.62
CA ASN A 90 -21.53 -11.42 3.93
C ASN A 90 -20.19 -11.32 4.66
N SER A 91 -19.13 -10.87 3.96
CA SER A 91 -17.80 -10.75 4.53
C SER A 91 -17.76 -9.66 5.62
N LYS A 92 -16.91 -9.87 6.63
CA LYS A 92 -16.72 -8.94 7.73
C LYS A 92 -15.24 -8.73 7.98
N ILE A 93 -14.85 -7.47 8.14
CA ILE A 93 -13.48 -7.05 8.41
C ILE A 93 -13.48 -6.24 9.72
N ILE A 94 -12.58 -6.60 10.63
CA ILE A 94 -12.28 -5.84 11.84
C ILE A 94 -10.77 -5.67 11.87
N ALA A 95 -10.31 -4.43 11.98
CA ALA A 95 -8.89 -4.11 12.07
C ALA A 95 -8.64 -3.04 13.12
N THR A 96 -7.48 -3.10 13.74
CA THR A 96 -7.01 -2.16 14.77
C THR A 96 -5.54 -1.83 14.54
N ILE A 97 -5.18 -0.57 14.77
CA ILE A 97 -3.84 -0.04 14.68
C ILE A 97 -3.50 0.61 16.02
N ASP A 98 -2.34 0.29 16.60
CA ASP A 98 -1.78 1.03 17.74
C ASP A 98 -1.24 2.37 17.24
N VAL A 99 -1.79 3.48 17.72
CA VAL A 99 -1.37 4.82 17.33
C VAL A 99 0.04 5.14 17.81
N ASN A 100 0.52 4.52 18.89
CA ASN A 100 1.90 4.68 19.37
C ASN A 100 2.94 4.20 18.36
N SER A 101 2.56 3.32 17.43
CA SER A 101 3.45 2.79 16.40
C SER A 101 3.76 3.79 15.28
N ILE A 102 3.17 4.99 15.31
CA ILE A 102 3.37 6.01 14.27
C ILE A 102 4.84 6.41 14.15
N THR A 103 5.33 6.40 12.92
CA THR A 103 6.64 6.95 12.60
C THR A 103 6.65 7.63 11.23
N THR A 104 7.39 8.71 11.15
CA THR A 104 7.68 9.45 9.91
C THR A 104 9.18 9.51 9.64
N GLY A 105 10.00 8.81 10.48
CA GLY A 105 11.45 8.84 10.43
C GLY A 105 12.09 10.12 11.00
N VAL A 106 11.29 10.97 11.68
CA VAL A 106 11.79 12.18 12.38
C VAL A 106 11.19 12.18 13.78
N GLU A 107 12.01 11.90 14.78
CA GLU A 107 11.62 11.67 16.17
C GLU A 107 10.84 12.84 16.78
N GLU A 108 11.27 14.07 16.57
CA GLU A 108 10.59 15.27 17.06
C GLU A 108 9.16 15.38 16.51
N ARG A 109 9.00 15.13 15.21
CA ARG A 109 7.67 15.10 14.56
C ARG A 109 6.81 13.95 15.07
N ASP A 110 7.38 12.77 15.23
CA ASP A 110 6.68 11.58 15.72
C ASP A 110 6.17 11.80 17.16
N THR A 111 6.97 12.45 18.00
CA THR A 111 6.58 12.88 19.35
C THR A 111 5.42 13.88 19.30
N HIS A 112 5.49 14.89 18.43
CA HIS A 112 4.42 15.87 18.27
C HIS A 112 3.13 15.23 17.71
N LEU A 113 3.25 14.30 16.76
CA LEU A 113 2.08 13.57 16.25
C LEU A 113 1.36 12.76 17.36
N LYS A 114 2.09 12.27 18.36
CA LYS A 114 1.51 11.53 19.49
C LYS A 114 0.89 12.42 20.56
N SER A 115 1.20 13.72 20.56
CA SER A 115 0.76 14.69 21.57
C SER A 115 -0.75 15.03 21.43
N PRO A 116 -1.34 15.73 22.43
CA PRO A 116 -2.72 16.22 22.37
C PRO A 116 -3.01 17.16 21.20
N ASP A 117 -2.01 17.75 20.57
CA ASP A 117 -2.18 18.61 19.39
C ASP A 117 -2.63 17.81 18.16
N PHE A 118 -2.35 16.48 18.13
CA PHE A 118 -2.68 15.60 17.00
C PHE A 118 -3.47 14.38 17.45
N PHE A 119 -2.80 13.22 17.58
CA PHE A 119 -3.51 11.96 17.84
C PHE A 119 -3.90 11.77 19.30
N ASP A 120 -3.29 12.49 20.24
CA ASP A 120 -3.57 12.38 21.68
C ASP A 120 -3.60 10.90 22.13
N VAL A 121 -2.48 10.23 21.91
CA VAL A 121 -2.37 8.77 22.13
C VAL A 121 -2.67 8.35 23.56
N ALA A 122 -2.53 9.25 24.53
CA ALA A 122 -2.88 8.98 25.93
C ALA A 122 -4.38 8.72 26.11
N ASN A 123 -5.22 9.43 25.35
CA ASN A 123 -6.67 9.30 25.38
C ASN A 123 -7.22 8.42 24.25
N TYR A 124 -6.53 8.37 23.11
CA TYR A 124 -6.97 7.67 21.89
C TYR A 124 -5.86 6.76 21.35
N PRO A 125 -5.51 5.67 22.05
CA PRO A 125 -4.36 4.83 21.70
C PRO A 125 -4.57 3.98 20.44
N ALA A 126 -5.80 3.88 19.93
CA ALA A 126 -6.12 2.98 18.81
C ALA A 126 -6.92 3.66 17.71
N ILE A 127 -6.62 3.28 16.46
CA ILE A 127 -7.49 3.47 15.30
C ILE A 127 -8.17 2.13 15.04
N ALA A 128 -9.51 2.14 14.84
CA ALA A 128 -10.29 0.94 14.61
C ALA A 128 -11.11 1.05 13.31
N PHE A 129 -11.21 -0.05 12.60
CA PHE A 129 -12.07 -0.16 11.41
C PHE A 129 -12.98 -1.38 11.53
N VAL A 130 -14.26 -1.18 11.24
CA VAL A 130 -15.26 -2.25 11.16
C VAL A 130 -16.03 -2.11 9.85
N SER A 131 -15.99 -3.12 8.99
CA SER A 131 -16.71 -3.10 7.73
C SER A 131 -18.23 -3.12 7.95
N THR A 132 -18.95 -2.36 7.13
CA THR A 132 -20.42 -2.34 7.06
C THR A 132 -20.94 -2.90 5.73
N GLY A 133 -20.07 -3.02 4.73
CA GLY A 133 -20.40 -3.60 3.44
C GLY A 133 -19.15 -3.95 2.65
N VAL A 134 -19.24 -5.06 1.92
CA VAL A 134 -18.19 -5.51 1.00
C VAL A 134 -18.84 -5.81 -0.36
N SER A 135 -18.30 -5.26 -1.41
CA SER A 135 -18.71 -5.57 -2.77
C SER A 135 -17.49 -5.94 -3.63
N ARG A 136 -17.67 -6.89 -4.54
CA ARG A 136 -16.63 -7.35 -5.46
C ARG A 136 -16.80 -6.65 -6.80
N SER A 137 -15.75 -6.08 -7.34
CA SER A 137 -15.74 -5.44 -8.66
C SER A 137 -15.01 -6.24 -9.72
N SER A 138 -14.08 -7.11 -9.33
CA SER A 138 -13.39 -8.07 -10.21
C SER A 138 -12.90 -9.27 -9.40
N ASP A 139 -12.16 -10.18 -10.02
CA ASP A 139 -11.62 -11.38 -9.35
C ASP A 139 -10.64 -11.03 -8.20
N THR A 140 -10.01 -9.88 -8.27
CA THR A 140 -9.02 -9.44 -7.29
C THR A 140 -9.36 -8.12 -6.62
N SER A 141 -10.43 -7.43 -7.05
CA SER A 141 -10.75 -6.07 -6.58
C SER A 141 -12.07 -6.02 -5.83
N TYR A 142 -12.06 -5.32 -4.71
CA TYR A 142 -13.20 -5.15 -3.81
C TYR A 142 -13.35 -3.68 -3.41
N SER A 143 -14.58 -3.29 -3.10
CA SER A 143 -14.89 -2.05 -2.40
C SER A 143 -15.41 -2.40 -1.01
N VAL A 144 -14.73 -1.91 0.01
CA VAL A 144 -15.07 -2.18 1.42
C VAL A 144 -15.48 -0.89 2.08
N THR A 145 -16.75 -0.76 2.40
CA THR A 145 -17.25 0.37 3.20
C THR A 145 -17.28 -0.02 4.67
N GLY A 146 -16.92 0.91 5.55
CA GLY A 146 -16.89 0.64 6.99
C GLY A 146 -16.82 1.89 7.84
N SER A 147 -16.93 1.68 9.13
CA SER A 147 -16.77 2.69 10.17
C SER A 147 -15.30 2.74 10.58
N LEU A 148 -14.64 3.86 10.30
CA LEU A 148 -13.31 4.19 10.79
C LEU A 148 -13.44 5.07 12.03
N THR A 149 -12.88 4.62 13.14
CA THR A 149 -12.78 5.39 14.39
C THR A 149 -11.34 5.80 14.62
N MET A 150 -11.09 7.08 14.73
CA MET A 150 -9.78 7.67 14.96
C MET A 150 -9.95 8.92 15.82
N HIS A 151 -9.07 9.12 16.81
CA HIS A 151 -9.12 10.26 17.73
C HIS A 151 -10.53 10.44 18.35
N GLY A 152 -11.18 9.34 18.75
CA GLY A 152 -12.52 9.33 19.35
C GLY A 152 -13.68 9.62 18.38
N VAL A 153 -13.40 9.92 17.11
CA VAL A 153 -14.43 10.26 16.10
C VAL A 153 -14.58 9.11 15.11
N THR A 154 -15.86 8.73 14.84
CA THR A 154 -16.19 7.69 13.86
C THR A 154 -16.75 8.31 12.59
N ARG A 155 -16.26 7.88 11.43
CA ARG A 155 -16.76 8.26 10.11
C ARG A 155 -16.89 7.04 9.21
N SER A 156 -17.81 7.09 8.28
CA SER A 156 -17.90 6.10 7.20
C SER A 156 -16.82 6.39 6.17
N VAL A 157 -16.05 5.37 5.82
CA VAL A 157 -15.03 5.43 4.77
C VAL A 157 -15.19 4.25 3.83
N THR A 158 -14.71 4.40 2.59
CA THR A 158 -14.65 3.33 1.61
C THR A 158 -13.20 3.08 1.22
N LEU A 159 -12.79 1.82 1.30
CA LEU A 159 -11.48 1.34 0.90
C LEU A 159 -11.59 0.69 -0.48
N ALA A 160 -10.73 1.08 -1.42
CA ALA A 160 -10.49 0.32 -2.63
C ALA A 160 -9.46 -0.76 -2.28
N VAL A 161 -9.82 -2.03 -2.45
CA VAL A 161 -9.02 -3.17 -1.99
C VAL A 161 -8.66 -4.04 -3.17
N THR A 162 -7.39 -4.41 -3.27
CA THR A 162 -6.88 -5.44 -4.17
C THR A 162 -6.34 -6.61 -3.35
N ALA A 163 -6.75 -7.83 -3.68
CA ALA A 163 -6.34 -9.05 -3.01
C ALA A 163 -5.61 -9.97 -3.99
N SER A 164 -4.45 -10.50 -3.61
CA SER A 164 -3.79 -11.54 -4.40
C SER A 164 -4.55 -12.87 -4.34
N PRO A 165 -4.37 -13.78 -5.30
CA PRO A 165 -4.77 -15.17 -5.10
C PRO A 165 -4.10 -15.75 -3.84
N PRO A 166 -4.76 -16.69 -3.15
CA PRO A 166 -4.12 -17.38 -2.04
C PRO A 166 -2.97 -18.26 -2.53
N PHE A 167 -1.92 -18.38 -1.73
CA PHE A 167 -0.78 -19.26 -2.04
C PHE A 167 -0.26 -19.95 -0.77
N ASN A 168 0.37 -21.12 -0.95
CA ASN A 168 1.02 -21.84 0.14
C ASN A 168 2.39 -21.22 0.44
N HIS A 169 2.63 -20.90 1.69
CA HIS A 169 3.93 -20.48 2.19
C HIS A 169 4.25 -21.21 3.50
N ALA A 170 5.51 -21.20 3.92
CA ALA A 170 5.92 -21.80 5.18
C ALA A 170 4.99 -21.38 6.34
N GLY A 171 4.26 -22.32 6.90
CA GLY A 171 3.32 -22.06 7.99
C GLY A 171 1.86 -21.84 7.59
N GLY A 172 1.47 -21.96 6.32
CA GLY A 172 0.04 -21.96 5.96
C GLY A 172 -0.31 -21.28 4.63
N ILE A 173 -1.60 -21.15 4.39
CA ILE A 173 -2.13 -20.44 3.22
C ILE A 173 -2.16 -18.94 3.54
N ARG A 174 -1.62 -18.13 2.64
CA ARG A 174 -1.49 -16.68 2.77
C ARG A 174 -2.10 -15.94 1.59
N ARG A 175 -2.43 -14.67 1.78
CA ARG A 175 -2.94 -13.77 0.75
C ARG A 175 -2.46 -12.34 1.01
N GLY A 176 -1.92 -11.68 -0.01
CA GLY A 176 -1.57 -10.26 0.06
C GLY A 176 -2.78 -9.37 -0.17
N ILE A 177 -2.84 -8.26 0.55
CA ILE A 177 -3.89 -7.23 0.44
C ILE A 177 -3.23 -5.87 0.30
N GLU A 178 -3.70 -5.09 -0.67
CA GLU A 178 -3.49 -3.65 -0.71
C GLU A 178 -4.84 -2.95 -0.60
N ALA A 179 -4.97 -2.01 0.33
CA ALA A 179 -6.19 -1.22 0.48
C ALA A 179 -5.84 0.26 0.52
N THR A 180 -6.56 1.08 -0.25
CA THR A 180 -6.32 2.52 -0.36
C THR A 180 -7.57 3.33 -0.07
N THR A 181 -7.38 4.49 0.55
CA THR A 181 -8.43 5.50 0.71
C THR A 181 -7.81 6.89 0.90
N THR A 182 -8.64 7.91 0.86
CA THR A 182 -8.27 9.28 1.24
C THR A 182 -9.27 9.79 2.26
N VAL A 183 -8.77 10.31 3.38
CA VAL A 183 -9.60 10.88 4.43
C VAL A 183 -9.24 12.34 4.67
N ASN A 184 -10.20 13.14 5.10
CA ASN A 184 -9.91 14.47 5.63
C ASN A 184 -9.61 14.35 7.13
N ARG A 185 -8.40 14.72 7.55
CA ARG A 185 -7.96 14.64 8.95
C ARG A 185 -8.83 15.45 9.89
N LYS A 186 -9.36 16.58 9.43
CA LYS A 186 -10.20 17.48 10.23
C LYS A 186 -11.56 16.85 10.57
N ASP A 187 -12.07 15.93 9.75
CA ASP A 187 -13.29 15.18 10.03
C ASP A 187 -13.16 14.26 11.25
N PHE A 188 -11.92 13.92 11.63
CA PHE A 188 -11.58 13.15 12.81
C PHE A 188 -11.04 14.00 13.97
N GLY A 189 -11.16 15.34 13.88
CA GLY A 189 -10.74 16.24 14.95
C GLY A 189 -9.24 16.57 14.95
N LEU A 190 -8.45 16.08 14.01
CA LEU A 190 -7.01 16.38 13.86
C LEU A 190 -6.84 17.76 13.20
N ARG A 191 -6.97 18.82 13.98
CA ARG A 191 -7.14 20.21 13.47
C ARG A 191 -5.91 21.08 13.62
N TRP A 192 -4.80 20.52 14.09
CA TRP A 192 -3.58 21.31 14.25
C TRP A 192 -3.20 22.07 12.97
N GLU A 193 -2.87 23.34 13.13
CA GLU A 193 -2.40 24.25 12.08
C GLU A 193 -1.14 24.95 12.57
N PHE A 194 -0.20 25.20 11.66
CA PHE A 194 1.03 25.88 12.02
C PHE A 194 0.72 27.31 12.50
N PRO A 195 1.19 27.72 13.69
CA PRO A 195 0.99 29.08 14.17
C PRO A 195 1.84 30.05 13.35
N GLY A 196 1.19 30.96 12.58
CA GLY A 196 1.89 32.01 11.81
C GLY A 196 0.93 32.73 10.86
N GLU A 197 0.94 34.07 10.90
CA GLU A 197 0.17 34.90 9.96
C GLU A 197 0.80 34.81 8.55
N GLY A 198 0.01 34.52 7.52
CA GLY A 198 0.42 34.53 6.12
C GLY A 198 1.02 33.21 5.59
N ALA A 199 1.12 32.18 6.40
CA ALA A 199 1.45 30.84 5.92
C ALA A 199 0.23 30.27 5.19
N GLY A 200 0.34 29.98 3.90
CA GLY A 200 -0.62 29.16 3.17
C GLY A 200 -0.78 27.77 3.84
N VAL A 201 -1.53 26.88 3.23
CA VAL A 201 -1.76 25.51 3.75
C VAL A 201 -0.42 24.83 4.07
N VAL A 202 -0.04 24.78 5.35
CA VAL A 202 1.22 24.16 5.81
C VAL A 202 1.04 22.65 5.90
N VAL A 203 -0.11 22.18 6.42
CA VAL A 203 -0.46 20.75 6.52
C VAL A 203 -1.76 20.51 5.77
N GLY A 204 -1.71 19.64 4.77
CA GLY A 204 -2.88 19.31 3.96
C GLY A 204 -3.97 18.63 4.79
N ASP A 205 -5.22 18.89 4.44
CA ASP A 205 -6.38 18.30 5.11
C ASP A 205 -6.61 16.86 4.64
N ASN A 206 -6.36 16.60 3.36
CA ASN A 206 -6.53 15.26 2.79
C ASN A 206 -5.27 14.43 2.99
N VAL A 207 -5.46 13.28 3.62
CA VAL A 207 -4.42 12.28 3.89
C VAL A 207 -4.72 11.04 3.08
N GLN A 208 -3.80 10.67 2.21
CA GLN A 208 -3.86 9.41 1.47
C GLN A 208 -3.36 8.28 2.37
N ILE A 209 -4.10 7.19 2.44
CA ILE A 209 -3.80 6.01 3.24
C ILE A 209 -3.64 4.82 2.31
N THR A 210 -2.59 4.04 2.53
CA THR A 210 -2.34 2.75 1.87
C THR A 210 -2.06 1.72 2.94
N ILE A 211 -2.84 0.65 2.95
CA ILE A 211 -2.65 -0.48 3.86
C ILE A 211 -2.08 -1.63 3.03
N ASN A 212 -0.88 -2.06 3.37
CA ASN A 212 -0.26 -3.26 2.83
C ASN A 212 -0.35 -4.33 3.92
N ALA A 213 -1.03 -5.42 3.65
CA ALA A 213 -1.26 -6.46 4.65
C ALA A 213 -1.10 -7.86 4.08
N GLU A 214 -0.61 -8.75 4.90
CA GLU A 214 -0.61 -10.18 4.65
C GLU A 214 -1.67 -10.84 5.54
N LEU A 215 -2.52 -11.66 4.94
CA LEU A 215 -3.52 -12.43 5.61
C LEU A 215 -3.09 -13.89 5.70
N VAL A 216 -3.26 -14.50 6.87
CA VAL A 216 -3.00 -15.92 7.13
C VAL A 216 -4.32 -16.63 7.38
N LEU A 217 -4.59 -17.68 6.59
CA LEU A 217 -5.79 -18.50 6.76
C LEU A 217 -5.77 -19.17 8.14
N GLN A 218 -6.84 -19.00 8.88
CA GLN A 218 -7.03 -19.63 10.16
C GLN A 218 -7.72 -20.98 10.01
N PRO A 219 -7.30 -22.01 10.75
CA PRO A 219 -8.02 -23.27 10.76
C PRO A 219 -9.47 -23.06 11.22
N GLU A 220 -10.39 -23.82 10.65
CA GLU A 220 -11.74 -23.87 11.20
C GLU A 220 -11.70 -24.36 12.64
N PRO A 221 -12.48 -23.76 13.56
CA PRO A 221 -12.61 -24.28 14.89
C PRO A 221 -13.10 -25.73 14.75
N SER A 222 -12.31 -26.69 15.28
CA SER A 222 -12.74 -28.09 15.33
C SER A 222 -14.11 -28.12 15.99
N LYS A 223 -15.13 -28.59 15.29
CA LYS A 223 -16.41 -28.90 15.92
C LYS A 223 -16.11 -29.94 16.96
N GLY A 224 -16.06 -29.52 18.22
CA GLY A 224 -15.92 -30.42 19.38
C GLY A 224 -17.04 -31.44 19.29
N GLY A 225 -16.64 -32.70 19.23
CA GLY A 225 -17.56 -33.82 19.27
C GLY A 225 -18.21 -33.97 20.65
#